data_682d1d486674ed8c3298f31afbe23041
#
_entry.id   682d1d486674ed8c3298f31afbe23041
#
_cell.length_a   1.000
_cell.length_b   1.000
_cell.length_c   1.000
_cell.angle_alpha   90.00
_cell.angle_beta   90.00
_cell.angle_gamma   90.00
#
_symmetry.space_group_name_H-M   'P 1'
#
loop_
_entity.id
_entity.type
_entity.pdbx_description
1 polymer ?
#
loop_
_entity_poly.entity_id
_entity_poly.type
_entity_poly.pdbx_seq_one_letter_code
_entity_poly.pdbx_strand_id
1 'polypeptide(L)'
;MKVKLSTPRHRISCCIALGLAAISFNLLAAKAELLELRTRSSLESTKGGGEWRTVEKTVQWESKRTAIVICDMWNQHWCKGATARVGEMAPRMNQVINEARRRGVFIIHCPSDTMNYYKDFPQRKLAQTAPKVNASAALEKWGGLEREREGALPIDDSDGGCDDLPQCKTGSPWTHEIDTLEIKEGDAITDSAEAYYLMQQRGITNLIVLGVHGNMCVLGRPFSIRQMVHRGENVVLMRDMIDTMYNSRMPPHVSHFAGTDLIVEHIEEHWCPSITSVDFLGGEPFHFQADKRPHVIFVIGENEYHTWETLPEFAWQELVKRGIRCSFVNASPQQGDNHFGNFNLIKEADLLFISTRRRTPPREMMALIRGHLNAGKPLAGIRTASHAFGAKPADDLHEGWPEFDVEILGCNYQGHFGNSTSARVRVVPAGASHPVLTGVATNEFHVTSSLYKSHNLAGTVVPLITGHLEGQSSEEPVAWINTNKNRRVFYTSLGNPDDFKQPFFRRLLLNGILWSLGEPVPP
;
A
#
# COMPACT_ATOMS: atom_id res chain seq x y z
N MET A 1 -39.99 19.43 99.33
CA MET A 1 -40.14 18.39 100.39
C MET A 1 -39.82 17.02 99.72
N LYS A 2 -38.84 16.30 100.30
CA LYS A 2 -38.41 14.94 100.04
C LYS A 2 -37.97 14.51 98.65
N VAL A 3 -36.69 14.45 98.54
CA VAL A 3 -35.72 13.60 97.91
C VAL A 3 -36.09 12.12 97.81
N LYS A 4 -35.86 11.45 96.70
CA LYS A 4 -35.32 10.09 96.66
C LYS A 4 -34.45 9.88 95.43
N LEU A 5 -33.20 9.59 95.72
CA LEU A 5 -32.20 9.07 94.78
C LEU A 5 -32.48 7.60 94.45
N SER A 6 -32.26 7.18 93.25
CA SER A 6 -31.93 5.81 92.90
C SER A 6 -31.08 5.73 91.66
N THR A 7 -29.87 5.22 91.84
CA THR A 7 -28.90 4.89 90.82
C THR A 7 -29.30 3.64 90.05
N PRO A 8 -29.00 3.53 88.76
CA PRO A 8 -28.90 2.21 88.12
C PRO A 8 -27.46 1.92 87.60
N ARG A 9 -27.22 0.65 87.72
CA ARG A 9 -25.98 -0.06 87.39
C ARG A 9 -25.70 -0.03 85.87
N HIS A 10 -24.45 0.30 85.55
CA HIS A 10 -23.86 0.11 84.17
C HIS A 10 -23.77 -1.41 83.87
N ARG A 11 -24.32 -1.80 82.73
CA ARG A 11 -23.92 -2.98 82.00
C ARG A 11 -23.19 -2.54 80.75
N ILE A 12 -21.90 -2.86 80.67
CA ILE A 12 -21.08 -2.70 79.48
C ILE A 12 -21.40 -3.90 78.58
N SER A 13 -22.05 -3.62 77.42
CA SER A 13 -22.16 -4.59 76.32
C SER A 13 -21.12 -4.20 75.28
N CYS A 14 -20.12 -5.06 75.17
CA CYS A 14 -19.07 -4.95 74.12
C CYS A 14 -19.65 -5.51 72.80
N CYS A 15 -20.06 -4.62 71.89
CA CYS A 15 -20.38 -5.02 70.53
C CYS A 15 -19.13 -4.87 69.65
N ILE A 16 -18.47 -5.98 69.33
CA ILE A 16 -17.43 -6.06 68.33
C ILE A 16 -18.13 -5.99 66.95
N ALA A 17 -18.08 -4.84 66.31
CA ALA A 17 -18.47 -4.68 64.90
C ALA A 17 -17.32 -5.14 64.01
N LEU A 18 -17.40 -6.33 63.45
CA LEU A 18 -16.53 -6.74 62.33
C LEU A 18 -16.92 -5.95 61.07
N GLY A 19 -16.15 -4.96 60.75
CA GLY A 19 -16.21 -4.24 59.45
C GLY A 19 -15.60 -5.12 58.37
N LEU A 20 -16.41 -5.81 57.59
CA LEU A 20 -16.02 -6.40 56.31
C LEU A 20 -15.82 -5.26 55.30
N ALA A 21 -14.57 -4.82 55.11
CA ALA A 21 -14.19 -3.98 53.99
C ALA A 21 -14.23 -4.86 52.72
N ALA A 22 -15.30 -4.79 51.97
CA ALA A 22 -15.36 -5.34 50.60
C ALA A 22 -14.44 -4.50 49.70
N ILE A 23 -13.22 -4.98 49.50
CA ILE A 23 -12.32 -4.45 48.45
C ILE A 23 -12.93 -4.88 47.13
N SER A 24 -13.71 -4.00 46.50
CA SER A 24 -14.15 -4.14 45.13
C SER A 24 -12.94 -3.98 44.24
N PHE A 25 -12.31 -5.08 43.83
CA PHE A 25 -11.41 -5.10 42.69
C PHE A 25 -12.25 -4.78 41.44
N ASN A 26 -12.29 -3.50 41.09
CA ASN A 26 -12.67 -3.13 39.73
C ASN A 26 -11.57 -3.67 38.82
N LEU A 27 -11.71 -4.88 38.28
CA LEU A 27 -11.06 -5.29 37.05
C LEU A 27 -11.61 -4.37 35.96
N LEU A 28 -10.96 -3.24 35.75
CA LEU A 28 -11.04 -2.55 34.48
C LEU A 28 -10.51 -3.56 33.45
N ALA A 29 -11.40 -4.25 32.78
CA ALA A 29 -11.04 -4.99 31.60
C ALA A 29 -10.37 -3.99 30.65
N ALA A 30 -9.04 -4.06 30.54
CA ALA A 30 -8.30 -3.23 29.61
C ALA A 30 -8.94 -3.44 28.23
N LYS A 31 -9.54 -2.39 27.69
CA LYS A 31 -10.18 -2.42 26.37
C LYS A 31 -9.13 -2.98 25.40
N ALA A 32 -9.47 -4.04 24.69
CA ALA A 32 -8.55 -4.62 23.71
C ALA A 32 -8.11 -3.51 22.74
N GLU A 33 -6.82 -3.35 22.58
CA GLU A 33 -6.29 -2.38 21.60
C GLU A 33 -6.58 -2.92 20.21
N LEU A 34 -7.19 -2.09 19.37
CA LEU A 34 -7.53 -2.41 17.99
C LEU A 34 -6.40 -1.93 17.07
N LEU A 35 -5.95 -2.82 16.22
CA LEU A 35 -5.09 -2.51 15.10
C LEU A 35 -5.98 -2.08 13.94
N GLU A 36 -5.80 -0.88 13.45
CA GLU A 36 -6.43 -0.41 12.22
C GLU A 36 -5.46 -0.68 11.06
N LEU A 37 -5.84 -1.61 10.18
CA LEU A 37 -4.99 -2.09 9.10
C LEU A 37 -5.62 -1.72 7.75
N ARG A 38 -4.88 -1.06 6.89
CA ARG A 38 -5.28 -0.71 5.52
C ARG A 38 -4.86 -1.84 4.58
N THR A 39 -5.77 -2.76 4.37
CA THR A 39 -5.53 -3.93 3.54
C THR A 39 -5.72 -3.60 2.07
N ARG A 40 -4.83 -4.13 1.23
CA ARG A 40 -4.94 -4.17 -0.22
C ARG A 40 -5.10 -5.62 -0.67
N SER A 41 -6.00 -5.87 -1.60
CA SER A 41 -6.21 -7.18 -2.23
C SER A 41 -6.58 -7.00 -3.70
N SER A 42 -6.34 -8.01 -4.51
CA SER A 42 -6.83 -8.10 -5.87
C SER A 42 -8.06 -9.00 -5.89
N LEU A 43 -9.16 -8.49 -6.42
CA LEU A 43 -10.39 -9.25 -6.58
C LEU A 43 -10.69 -9.47 -8.05
N GLU A 44 -11.00 -10.69 -8.41
CA GLU A 44 -11.42 -11.01 -9.78
C GLU A 44 -12.76 -10.34 -10.10
N SER A 45 -12.82 -9.55 -11.18
CA SER A 45 -14.02 -8.81 -11.58
C SER A 45 -15.20 -9.75 -11.93
N THR A 46 -14.88 -10.89 -12.53
CA THR A 46 -15.82 -11.97 -12.84
C THR A 46 -15.11 -13.29 -12.58
N LYS A 47 -15.69 -14.15 -11.77
CA LYS A 47 -15.07 -15.44 -11.41
C LYS A 47 -14.65 -16.24 -12.64
N GLY A 48 -13.36 -16.51 -12.78
CA GLY A 48 -12.75 -17.20 -13.93
C GLY A 48 -12.54 -16.31 -15.17
N GLY A 49 -12.71 -15.00 -15.05
CA GLY A 49 -12.54 -14.04 -16.17
C GLY A 49 -11.11 -13.55 -16.36
N GLY A 50 -10.24 -13.76 -15.38
CA GLY A 50 -8.83 -13.35 -15.43
C GLY A 50 -8.59 -11.84 -15.34
N GLU A 51 -9.63 -11.04 -15.12
CA GLU A 51 -9.52 -9.61 -14.88
C GLU A 51 -9.56 -9.31 -13.37
N TRP A 52 -8.46 -8.81 -12.84
CA TRP A 52 -8.30 -8.51 -11.43
C TRP A 52 -8.40 -7.00 -11.16
N ARG A 53 -9.04 -6.65 -10.05
CA ARG A 53 -9.22 -5.27 -9.60
C ARG A 53 -8.62 -5.11 -8.19
N THR A 54 -7.75 -4.14 -8.03
CA THR A 54 -7.22 -3.77 -6.71
C THR A 54 -8.31 -3.14 -5.84
N VAL A 55 -8.44 -3.63 -4.62
CA VAL A 55 -9.40 -3.14 -3.62
C VAL A 55 -8.66 -2.85 -2.32
N GLU A 56 -8.85 -1.65 -1.79
CA GLU A 56 -8.35 -1.27 -0.47
C GLU A 56 -9.50 -1.21 0.54
N LYS A 57 -9.27 -1.74 1.75
CA LYS A 57 -10.22 -1.73 2.85
C LYS A 57 -9.49 -1.52 4.17
N THR A 58 -10.13 -0.79 5.08
CA THR A 58 -9.68 -0.74 6.48
C THR A 58 -10.36 -1.85 7.27
N VAL A 59 -9.55 -2.67 7.95
CA VAL A 59 -10.02 -3.70 8.87
C VAL A 59 -9.53 -3.41 10.28
N GLN A 60 -10.25 -3.86 11.28
CA GLN A 60 -9.87 -3.72 12.68
C GLN A 60 -9.65 -5.09 13.30
N TRP A 61 -8.43 -5.32 13.80
CA TRP A 61 -8.03 -6.54 14.48
C TRP A 61 -7.72 -6.28 15.95
N GLU A 62 -8.17 -7.18 16.81
CA GLU A 62 -7.77 -7.15 18.22
C GLU A 62 -6.28 -7.54 18.32
N SER A 63 -5.45 -6.67 18.90
CA SER A 63 -4.01 -6.90 19.01
C SER A 63 -3.66 -8.19 19.72
N LYS A 64 -4.37 -8.52 20.81
CA LYS A 64 -4.17 -9.75 21.60
C LYS A 64 -4.57 -11.04 20.86
N ARG A 65 -5.34 -10.92 19.78
CA ARG A 65 -5.70 -12.04 18.90
C ARG A 65 -4.89 -12.05 17.62
N THR A 66 -3.83 -11.28 17.58
CA THR A 66 -2.96 -11.12 16.40
C THR A 66 -1.54 -11.57 16.72
N ALA A 67 -0.92 -12.30 15.79
CA ALA A 67 0.50 -12.60 15.81
C ALA A 67 1.19 -12.03 14.57
N ILE A 68 2.48 -11.73 14.72
CA ILE A 68 3.42 -11.51 13.61
C ILE A 68 4.34 -12.71 13.54
N VAL A 69 4.44 -13.31 12.37
CA VAL A 69 5.47 -14.32 12.03
C VAL A 69 6.55 -13.66 11.20
N ILE A 70 7.78 -13.75 11.68
CA ILE A 70 9.00 -13.25 11.03
C ILE A 70 9.67 -14.45 10.33
N CYS A 71 9.54 -14.50 9.01
CA CYS A 71 9.99 -15.62 8.22
C CYS A 71 11.45 -15.45 7.78
N ASP A 72 12.30 -16.37 8.17
CA ASP A 72 13.65 -16.62 7.64
C ASP A 72 14.57 -15.39 7.46
N MET A 73 14.47 -14.41 8.36
CA MET A 73 15.35 -13.23 8.39
C MET A 73 16.75 -13.60 8.93
N TRP A 74 17.46 -14.45 8.19
CA TRP A 74 18.77 -14.97 8.60
C TRP A 74 19.89 -13.92 8.61
N ASN A 75 20.87 -14.14 9.47
CA ASN A 75 22.08 -13.32 9.56
C ASN A 75 22.92 -13.35 8.28
N GLN A 76 22.79 -14.39 7.46
CA GLN A 76 23.51 -14.58 6.21
C GLN A 76 22.73 -15.48 5.26
N HIS A 77 22.82 -15.21 3.96
CA HIS A 77 22.26 -16.04 2.90
C HIS A 77 23.36 -16.40 1.88
N TRP A 78 23.21 -17.49 1.14
CA TRP A 78 24.19 -17.86 0.10
C TRP A 78 24.24 -16.84 -1.06
N CYS A 79 23.13 -16.15 -1.37
CA CYS A 79 23.09 -15.00 -2.25
C CYS A 79 23.49 -13.74 -1.45
N LYS A 80 24.53 -13.04 -1.88
CA LYS A 80 25.03 -11.84 -1.22
C LYS A 80 24.06 -10.69 -1.31
N GLY A 81 23.42 -10.53 -2.48
CA GLY A 81 22.36 -9.53 -2.69
C GLY A 81 21.20 -9.73 -1.71
N ALA A 82 20.73 -10.98 -1.54
CA ALA A 82 19.69 -11.29 -0.55
C ALA A 82 20.14 -10.97 0.88
N THR A 83 21.39 -11.30 1.26
CA THR A 83 21.95 -10.91 2.58
C THR A 83 21.92 -9.39 2.78
N ALA A 84 22.32 -8.63 1.77
CA ALA A 84 22.36 -7.18 1.82
C ALA A 84 20.95 -6.58 1.99
N ARG A 85 19.97 -7.09 1.25
CA ARG A 85 18.57 -6.63 1.33
C ARG A 85 17.90 -6.98 2.66
N VAL A 86 18.18 -8.17 3.22
CA VAL A 86 17.76 -8.50 4.60
C VAL A 86 18.35 -7.50 5.60
N GLY A 87 19.63 -7.18 5.48
CA GLY A 87 20.29 -6.19 6.34
C GLY A 87 19.71 -4.78 6.22
N GLU A 88 19.29 -4.36 5.02
CA GLU A 88 18.67 -3.06 4.78
C GLU A 88 17.24 -2.99 5.34
N MET A 89 16.47 -4.08 5.25
CA MET A 89 15.07 -4.15 5.70
C MET A 89 14.95 -4.34 7.23
N ALA A 90 15.88 -5.03 7.86
CA ALA A 90 15.82 -5.43 9.27
C ALA A 90 15.62 -4.27 10.25
N PRO A 91 16.25 -3.10 10.13
CA PRO A 91 16.01 -1.97 11.04
C PRO A 91 14.56 -1.50 11.06
N ARG A 92 13.91 -1.38 9.90
CA ARG A 92 12.49 -1.00 9.81
C ARG A 92 11.60 -2.09 10.37
N MET A 93 11.90 -3.35 10.06
CA MET A 93 11.20 -4.50 10.61
C MET A 93 11.29 -4.54 12.14
N ASN A 94 12.45 -4.26 12.71
CA ASN A 94 12.63 -4.18 14.17
C ASN A 94 11.75 -3.10 14.81
N GLN A 95 11.60 -1.95 14.17
CA GLN A 95 10.68 -0.91 14.63
C GLN A 95 9.22 -1.41 14.62
N VAL A 96 8.80 -2.08 13.54
CA VAL A 96 7.45 -2.68 13.43
C VAL A 96 7.18 -3.66 14.56
N ILE A 97 8.08 -4.63 14.78
CA ILE A 97 7.85 -5.67 15.80
C ILE A 97 7.89 -5.09 17.23
N ASN A 98 8.71 -4.05 17.47
CA ASN A 98 8.72 -3.36 18.75
C ASN A 98 7.40 -2.62 19.02
N GLU A 99 6.86 -1.92 18.01
CA GLU A 99 5.55 -1.28 18.12
C GLU A 99 4.41 -2.29 18.24
N ALA A 100 4.47 -3.38 17.49
CA ALA A 100 3.51 -4.48 17.58
C ALA A 100 3.46 -5.11 19.00
N ARG A 101 4.64 -5.37 19.59
CA ARG A 101 4.74 -5.83 21.01
C ARG A 101 4.11 -4.85 21.97
N ARG A 102 4.40 -3.55 21.80
CA ARG A 102 3.84 -2.49 22.65
C ARG A 102 2.30 -2.50 22.62
N ARG A 103 1.72 -2.83 21.47
CA ARG A 103 0.26 -2.97 21.30
C ARG A 103 -0.28 -4.33 21.76
N GLY A 104 0.57 -5.25 22.18
CA GLY A 104 0.17 -6.58 22.66
C GLY A 104 0.02 -7.66 21.59
N VAL A 105 0.59 -7.45 20.40
CA VAL A 105 0.70 -8.45 19.35
C VAL A 105 1.76 -9.48 19.73
N PHE A 106 1.48 -10.76 19.47
CA PHE A 106 2.41 -11.85 19.75
C PHE A 106 3.44 -11.97 18.62
N ILE A 107 4.73 -12.02 18.96
CA ILE A 107 5.82 -12.12 17.99
C ILE A 107 6.37 -13.54 17.96
N ILE A 108 6.49 -14.10 16.76
CA ILE A 108 7.05 -15.44 16.50
C ILE A 108 8.18 -15.31 15.50
N HIS A 109 9.40 -15.55 15.95
CA HIS A 109 10.60 -15.58 15.13
C HIS A 109 10.75 -16.96 14.52
N CYS A 110 10.88 -17.02 13.20
CA CYS A 110 10.91 -18.28 12.46
C CYS A 110 12.15 -18.41 11.57
N PRO A 111 13.38 -18.37 12.12
CA PRO A 111 14.62 -18.57 11.38
C PRO A 111 14.85 -20.06 11.13
N SER A 112 14.28 -20.60 10.07
CA SER A 112 14.30 -22.03 9.76
C SER A 112 15.71 -22.59 9.65
N ASP A 113 15.85 -23.89 10.00
CA ASP A 113 17.09 -24.64 9.98
C ASP A 113 18.19 -24.13 10.94
N THR A 114 17.83 -23.27 11.93
CA THR A 114 18.75 -22.71 12.92
C THR A 114 18.38 -23.05 14.36
N MET A 115 17.39 -23.91 14.59
CA MET A 115 16.86 -24.20 15.93
C MET A 115 17.88 -24.70 16.93
N ASN A 116 18.98 -25.29 16.46
CA ASN A 116 20.07 -25.75 17.34
C ASN A 116 20.80 -24.59 18.03
N TYR A 117 20.89 -23.42 17.36
CA TYR A 117 21.43 -22.19 17.96
C TYR A 117 20.56 -21.73 19.12
N TYR A 118 19.24 -21.85 19.00
CA TYR A 118 18.26 -21.37 19.97
C TYR A 118 17.86 -22.38 21.04
N LYS A 119 18.39 -23.60 21.06
CA LYS A 119 17.96 -24.72 21.91
C LYS A 119 17.79 -24.37 23.40
N ASP A 120 18.62 -23.47 23.92
CA ASP A 120 18.62 -23.07 25.33
C ASP A 120 17.86 -21.76 25.59
N PHE A 121 17.38 -21.07 24.56
CA PHE A 121 16.65 -19.82 24.68
C PHE A 121 15.27 -20.04 25.31
N PRO A 122 14.82 -19.17 26.24
CA PRO A 122 13.46 -19.25 26.81
C PRO A 122 12.37 -19.21 25.75
N GLN A 123 12.55 -18.42 24.68
CA GLN A 123 11.61 -18.26 23.58
C GLN A 123 11.47 -19.55 22.75
N ARG A 124 12.55 -20.30 22.58
CA ARG A 124 12.52 -21.63 21.96
C ARG A 124 11.80 -22.65 22.85
N LYS A 125 12.11 -22.64 24.14
CA LYS A 125 11.45 -23.50 25.13
C LYS A 125 9.95 -23.20 25.21
N LEU A 126 9.56 -21.92 25.13
CA LEU A 126 8.15 -21.54 25.07
C LEU A 126 7.45 -22.21 23.88
N ALA A 127 8.05 -22.19 22.69
CA ALA A 127 7.45 -22.83 21.52
C ALA A 127 7.30 -24.34 21.68
N GLN A 128 8.27 -25.00 22.27
CA GLN A 128 8.24 -26.46 22.53
C GLN A 128 7.18 -26.90 23.53
N THR A 129 6.70 -25.99 24.40
CA THR A 129 5.66 -26.30 25.40
C THR A 129 4.25 -26.22 24.84
N ALA A 130 4.07 -25.71 23.62
CA ALA A 130 2.75 -25.60 23.03
C ALA A 130 2.09 -26.99 22.86
N PRO A 131 0.87 -27.20 23.36
CA PRO A 131 0.19 -28.47 23.21
C PRO A 131 -0.13 -28.71 21.73
N LYS A 132 0.20 -29.89 21.23
CA LYS A 132 -0.15 -30.28 19.87
C LYS A 132 -1.65 -30.22 19.68
N VAL A 133 -2.10 -29.50 18.70
CA VAL A 133 -3.52 -29.44 18.31
C VAL A 133 -3.79 -30.57 17.34
N ASN A 134 -4.85 -31.35 17.60
CA ASN A 134 -5.38 -32.32 16.64
C ASN A 134 -6.06 -31.55 15.50
N ALA A 135 -5.27 -31.19 14.50
CA ALA A 135 -5.80 -30.58 13.31
C ALA A 135 -6.37 -31.65 12.37
N SER A 136 -7.43 -31.33 11.62
CA SER A 136 -8.08 -32.22 10.66
C SER A 136 -7.13 -32.76 9.57
N ALA A 137 -6.02 -32.06 9.32
CA ALA A 137 -4.88 -32.51 8.53
C ALA A 137 -3.58 -32.04 9.22
N ALA A 138 -2.50 -32.81 9.12
CA ALA A 138 -1.19 -32.38 9.62
C ALA A 138 -0.70 -31.14 8.88
N LEU A 139 0.02 -30.25 9.57
CA LEU A 139 0.76 -29.17 8.90
C LEU A 139 1.98 -29.79 8.23
N GLU A 140 2.09 -29.56 6.94
CA GLU A 140 3.22 -30.07 6.17
C GLU A 140 4.48 -29.23 6.45
N LYS A 141 5.65 -29.84 6.28
CA LYS A 141 6.92 -29.11 6.36
C LYS A 141 6.98 -27.98 5.32
N TRP A 142 6.32 -28.18 4.19
CA TRP A 142 6.30 -27.25 3.06
C TRP A 142 4.96 -27.31 2.31
N GLY A 143 4.25 -26.20 2.24
CA GLY A 143 3.08 -26.03 1.37
C GLY A 143 3.54 -25.73 -0.05
N GLY A 144 3.45 -26.75 -0.92
CA GLY A 144 3.83 -26.63 -2.33
C GLY A 144 2.94 -25.69 -3.13
N LEU A 145 3.31 -25.42 -4.37
CA LEU A 145 2.53 -24.66 -5.33
C LEU A 145 1.21 -25.38 -5.67
N GLU A 146 0.09 -24.69 -5.48
CA GLU A 146 -1.26 -25.23 -5.75
C GLU A 146 -1.76 -24.75 -7.11
N ARG A 147 -1.34 -25.41 -8.18
CA ARG A 147 -1.60 -24.99 -9.56
C ARG A 147 -3.07 -24.76 -9.90
N GLU A 148 -3.99 -25.49 -9.28
CA GLU A 148 -5.43 -25.31 -9.50
C GLU A 148 -5.98 -24.04 -8.87
N ARG A 149 -5.35 -23.56 -7.79
CA ARG A 149 -5.76 -22.36 -7.08
C ARG A 149 -5.04 -21.12 -7.56
N GLU A 150 -3.72 -21.18 -7.69
CA GLU A 150 -2.86 -20.02 -7.90
C GLU A 150 -2.10 -20.01 -9.23
N GLY A 151 -2.23 -21.07 -10.06
CA GLY A 151 -1.51 -21.16 -11.32
C GLY A 151 0.00 -21.36 -11.13
N ALA A 152 0.81 -20.82 -12.03
CA ALA A 152 2.26 -20.75 -11.90
C ALA A 152 2.65 -19.43 -11.20
N LEU A 153 3.81 -19.43 -10.52
CA LEU A 153 4.36 -18.16 -10.03
C LEU A 153 4.63 -17.21 -11.22
N PRO A 154 4.45 -15.89 -11.03
CA PRO A 154 4.61 -14.91 -12.11
C PRO A 154 6.10 -14.64 -12.47
N ILE A 155 7.02 -15.26 -11.77
CA ILE A 155 8.46 -15.19 -12.01
C ILE A 155 9.05 -16.58 -12.15
N ASP A 156 10.13 -16.69 -12.91
CA ASP A 156 10.93 -17.92 -13.01
C ASP A 156 12.10 -17.83 -12.03
N ASP A 157 12.07 -18.67 -11.01
CA ASP A 157 13.10 -18.82 -9.98
C ASP A 157 13.87 -20.15 -10.09
N SER A 158 13.77 -20.83 -11.23
CA SER A 158 14.35 -22.16 -11.47
C SER A 158 15.88 -22.19 -11.39
N ASP A 159 16.54 -21.03 -11.54
CA ASP A 159 17.97 -20.85 -11.36
C ASP A 159 18.39 -20.60 -9.90
N GLY A 160 17.45 -20.66 -8.95
CA GLY A 160 17.61 -20.35 -7.54
C GLY A 160 17.43 -18.86 -7.20
N GLY A 161 17.15 -18.01 -8.18
CA GLY A 161 16.75 -16.60 -8.01
C GLY A 161 17.85 -15.64 -7.53
N CYS A 162 19.13 -16.07 -7.49
CA CYS A 162 20.22 -15.17 -7.10
C CYS A 162 20.55 -14.16 -8.21
N ASP A 163 20.43 -12.87 -7.89
CA ASP A 163 20.63 -11.76 -8.82
C ASP A 163 22.08 -11.26 -8.90
N ASP A 164 22.99 -11.75 -8.06
CA ASP A 164 24.41 -11.41 -8.13
C ASP A 164 25.06 -11.82 -9.45
N LEU A 165 26.14 -11.11 -9.82
CA LEU A 165 26.92 -11.42 -10.99
C LEU A 165 28.43 -11.41 -10.64
N PRO A 166 29.16 -12.56 -10.74
CA PRO A 166 28.64 -13.89 -11.04
C PRO A 166 27.67 -14.41 -9.96
N GLN A 167 26.75 -15.27 -10.36
CA GLN A 167 25.80 -15.88 -9.42
C GLN A 167 26.52 -16.63 -8.31
N CYS A 168 26.09 -16.45 -7.09
CA CYS A 168 26.68 -17.08 -5.91
C CYS A 168 26.44 -18.59 -5.92
N LYS A 169 27.36 -19.36 -5.30
CA LYS A 169 27.15 -20.79 -5.08
C LYS A 169 26.08 -21.01 -4.01
N THR A 170 25.16 -21.91 -4.29
CA THR A 170 24.13 -22.33 -3.35
C THR A 170 24.76 -22.97 -2.09
N GLY A 171 24.10 -22.78 -0.96
CA GLY A 171 24.55 -23.31 0.32
C GLY A 171 23.60 -22.91 1.44
N SER A 172 23.95 -23.24 2.68
CA SER A 172 23.16 -22.88 3.88
C SER A 172 24.08 -22.21 4.92
N PRO A 173 24.57 -21.00 4.66
CA PRO A 173 25.56 -20.35 5.53
C PRO A 173 24.95 -19.73 6.79
N TRP A 174 23.62 -19.65 6.87
CA TRP A 174 22.90 -19.07 8.00
C TRP A 174 23.10 -19.88 9.27
N THR A 175 23.18 -19.17 10.39
CA THR A 175 23.36 -19.76 11.71
C THR A 175 22.28 -19.35 12.70
N HIS A 176 21.70 -18.17 12.51
CA HIS A 176 20.65 -17.58 13.35
C HIS A 176 19.92 -16.45 12.59
N GLU A 177 18.91 -15.86 13.19
CA GLU A 177 18.25 -14.66 12.70
C GLU A 177 19.19 -13.46 12.78
N ILE A 178 19.05 -12.48 11.89
CA ILE A 178 19.89 -11.27 11.91
C ILE A 178 19.78 -10.53 13.24
N ASP A 179 20.92 -10.20 13.85
CA ASP A 179 21.00 -9.59 15.19
C ASP A 179 20.27 -8.24 15.34
N THR A 180 19.97 -7.58 14.22
CA THR A 180 19.18 -6.32 14.20
C THR A 180 17.74 -6.53 14.69
N LEU A 181 17.21 -7.74 14.57
CA LEU A 181 15.89 -8.10 15.08
C LEU A 181 15.99 -8.52 16.54
N GLU A 182 15.38 -7.74 17.41
CA GLU A 182 15.40 -7.98 18.86
C GLU A 182 14.43 -9.11 19.24
N ILE A 183 14.95 -10.17 19.81
CA ILE A 183 14.16 -11.24 20.43
C ILE A 183 13.98 -10.89 21.91
N LYS A 184 12.74 -10.69 22.35
CA LYS A 184 12.40 -10.26 23.72
C LYS A 184 11.70 -11.33 24.53
N GLU A 185 11.62 -11.10 25.83
CA GLU A 185 10.81 -11.93 26.71
C GLU A 185 9.35 -11.94 26.23
N GLY A 186 8.74 -13.11 26.20
CA GLY A 186 7.36 -13.30 25.71
C GLY A 186 7.24 -13.61 24.23
N ASP A 187 8.27 -13.39 23.42
CA ASP A 187 8.32 -13.85 22.03
C ASP A 187 8.48 -15.38 21.97
N ALA A 188 8.27 -15.96 20.80
CA ALA A 188 8.56 -17.37 20.55
C ALA A 188 9.54 -17.55 19.40
N ILE A 189 10.30 -18.66 19.41
CA ILE A 189 11.20 -19.05 18.33
C ILE A 189 10.86 -20.47 17.89
N THR A 190 10.57 -20.66 16.61
CA THR A 190 10.29 -21.98 16.04
C THR A 190 10.42 -21.95 14.51
N ASP A 191 10.65 -23.13 13.90
CA ASP A 191 10.66 -23.32 12.45
C ASP A 191 9.64 -24.39 12.00
N SER A 192 8.63 -24.63 12.82
CA SER A 192 7.71 -25.77 12.65
C SER A 192 6.25 -25.42 12.93
N ALA A 193 5.40 -26.43 12.91
CA ALA A 193 3.99 -26.36 13.30
C ALA A 193 3.74 -25.82 14.72
N GLU A 194 4.77 -25.75 15.56
CA GLU A 194 4.66 -25.20 16.92
C GLU A 194 4.16 -23.74 16.90
N ALA A 195 4.46 -22.97 15.85
CA ALA A 195 3.91 -21.62 15.68
C ALA A 195 2.37 -21.64 15.69
N TYR A 196 1.77 -22.53 14.91
CA TYR A 196 0.31 -22.70 14.90
C TYR A 196 -0.22 -23.18 16.24
N TYR A 197 0.45 -24.13 16.90
CA TYR A 197 0.02 -24.62 18.22
C TYR A 197 0.02 -23.49 19.28
N LEU A 198 1.04 -22.63 19.26
CA LEU A 198 1.09 -21.44 20.11
C LEU A 198 -0.05 -20.46 19.82
N MET A 199 -0.34 -20.22 18.55
CA MET A 199 -1.46 -19.36 18.14
C MET A 199 -2.79 -19.91 18.67
N GLN A 200 -3.05 -21.19 18.48
CA GLN A 200 -4.27 -21.84 19.00
C GLN A 200 -4.34 -21.78 20.53
N GLN A 201 -3.25 -22.07 21.23
CA GLN A 201 -3.18 -21.99 22.69
C GLN A 201 -3.53 -20.59 23.22
N ARG A 202 -3.16 -19.55 22.48
CA ARG A 202 -3.36 -18.14 22.86
C ARG A 202 -4.66 -17.55 22.29
N GLY A 203 -5.45 -18.32 21.55
CA GLY A 203 -6.68 -17.84 20.90
C GLY A 203 -6.41 -16.80 19.80
N ILE A 204 -5.22 -16.85 19.18
CA ILE A 204 -4.85 -16.00 18.05
C ILE A 204 -5.54 -16.52 16.80
N THR A 205 -6.17 -15.62 16.06
CA THR A 205 -6.91 -15.90 14.83
C THR A 205 -6.48 -14.99 13.66
N ASN A 206 -5.59 -14.04 13.94
CA ASN A 206 -5.10 -13.08 12.95
C ASN A 206 -3.58 -13.21 12.85
N LEU A 207 -3.08 -13.29 11.63
CA LEU A 207 -1.67 -13.49 11.34
C LEU A 207 -1.15 -12.45 10.35
N ILE A 208 -0.08 -11.78 10.71
CA ILE A 208 0.70 -10.92 9.82
C ILE A 208 1.98 -11.68 9.48
N VAL A 209 2.24 -11.90 8.20
CA VAL A 209 3.45 -12.57 7.71
C VAL A 209 4.38 -11.55 7.08
N LEU A 210 5.66 -11.60 7.43
CA LEU A 210 6.73 -10.76 6.87
C LEU A 210 8.04 -11.57 6.82
N GLY A 211 9.07 -11.03 6.15
CA GLY A 211 10.38 -11.68 6.03
C GLY A 211 10.65 -12.23 4.63
N VAL A 212 11.50 -13.26 4.51
CA VAL A 212 12.03 -13.72 3.22
C VAL A 212 11.90 -15.24 3.04
N HIS A 213 11.85 -15.74 1.81
CA HIS A 213 11.63 -14.98 0.60
C HIS A 213 10.18 -15.12 0.15
N GLY A 214 9.63 -14.07 -0.46
CA GLY A 214 8.23 -13.97 -0.84
C GLY A 214 7.71 -15.13 -1.68
N ASN A 215 8.47 -15.56 -2.68
CA ASN A 215 8.13 -16.68 -3.58
C ASN A 215 8.39 -18.07 -2.96
N MET A 216 9.04 -18.18 -1.81
CA MET A 216 9.47 -19.43 -1.19
C MET A 216 8.90 -19.58 0.23
N CYS A 217 9.70 -19.24 1.23
CA CYS A 217 9.40 -19.51 2.65
C CYS A 217 8.15 -18.77 3.15
N VAL A 218 7.95 -17.53 2.73
CA VAL A 218 6.77 -16.72 3.06
C VAL A 218 5.46 -17.36 2.56
N LEU A 219 5.49 -18.09 1.45
CA LEU A 219 4.35 -18.85 0.95
C LEU A 219 4.26 -20.25 1.55
N GLY A 220 5.41 -20.96 1.71
CA GLY A 220 5.42 -22.41 1.84
C GLY A 220 5.68 -22.99 3.23
N ARG A 221 6.25 -22.24 4.19
CA ARG A 221 6.56 -22.77 5.52
C ARG A 221 5.29 -23.14 6.31
N PRO A 222 5.38 -24.04 7.33
CA PRO A 222 4.21 -24.50 8.09
C PRO A 222 3.50 -23.41 8.89
N PHE A 223 4.13 -22.27 9.07
CA PHE A 223 3.63 -21.10 9.78
C PHE A 223 3.29 -19.95 8.83
N SER A 224 3.37 -20.18 7.52
CA SER A 224 3.26 -19.14 6.50
C SER A 224 1.93 -19.18 5.73
N ILE A 225 1.81 -18.36 4.70
CA ILE A 225 0.55 -17.95 4.08
C ILE A 225 -0.31 -19.15 3.67
N ARG A 226 0.18 -20.04 2.79
CA ARG A 226 -0.64 -21.13 2.24
C ARG A 226 -1.30 -21.97 3.33
N GLN A 227 -0.49 -22.43 4.29
CA GLN A 227 -0.98 -23.32 5.32
C GLN A 227 -1.89 -22.61 6.34
N MET A 228 -1.61 -21.36 6.69
CA MET A 228 -2.44 -20.60 7.63
C MET A 228 -3.79 -20.21 7.02
N VAL A 229 -3.81 -19.86 5.73
CA VAL A 229 -5.08 -19.63 5.00
C VAL A 229 -5.93 -20.90 4.96
N HIS A 230 -5.32 -22.07 4.70
CA HIS A 230 -6.03 -23.35 4.74
C HIS A 230 -6.56 -23.72 6.15
N ARG A 231 -5.95 -23.18 7.20
CA ARG A 231 -6.42 -23.35 8.58
C ARG A 231 -7.57 -22.41 8.94
N GLY A 232 -7.95 -21.48 8.05
CA GLY A 232 -9.01 -20.51 8.28
C GLY A 232 -8.57 -19.32 9.14
N GLU A 233 -7.25 -19.11 9.31
CA GLU A 233 -6.74 -17.92 9.97
C GLU A 233 -6.94 -16.69 9.07
N ASN A 234 -7.15 -15.52 9.68
CA ASN A 234 -7.13 -14.26 8.97
C ASN A 234 -5.67 -13.88 8.71
N VAL A 235 -5.20 -14.04 7.49
CA VAL A 235 -3.79 -13.80 7.13
C VAL A 235 -3.67 -12.51 6.33
N VAL A 236 -2.62 -11.73 6.59
CA VAL A 236 -2.17 -10.63 5.73
C VAL A 236 -0.65 -10.70 5.55
N LEU A 237 -0.19 -10.30 4.37
CA LEU A 237 1.22 -10.09 4.07
C LEU A 237 1.61 -8.65 4.41
N MET A 238 2.75 -8.40 5.05
CA MET A 238 3.32 -7.04 5.13
C MET A 238 4.23 -6.82 3.92
N ARG A 239 3.66 -6.29 2.81
CA ARG A 239 4.28 -6.28 1.48
C ARG A 239 5.56 -5.45 1.34
N ASP A 240 5.76 -4.44 2.19
CA ASP A 240 6.98 -3.63 2.21
C ASP A 240 8.05 -4.18 3.18
N MET A 241 7.78 -5.35 3.81
CA MET A 241 8.70 -6.04 4.69
C MET A 241 8.98 -7.46 4.16
N ILE A 242 9.12 -7.60 2.84
CA ILE A 242 9.54 -8.84 2.17
C ILE A 242 10.60 -8.56 1.10
N ASP A 243 11.29 -9.60 0.72
CA ASP A 243 12.14 -9.69 -0.47
C ASP A 243 11.89 -11.02 -1.18
N THR A 244 12.24 -11.11 -2.45
CA THR A 244 11.98 -12.28 -3.30
C THR A 244 13.29 -12.83 -3.87
N MET A 245 13.46 -14.14 -3.93
CA MET A 245 14.55 -14.73 -4.70
C MET A 245 14.20 -14.71 -6.18
N TYR A 246 14.64 -13.67 -6.87
CA TYR A 246 14.41 -13.49 -8.29
C TYR A 246 15.59 -12.82 -8.98
N ASN A 247 15.99 -13.41 -10.09
CA ASN A 247 17.04 -12.93 -10.97
C ASN A 247 16.41 -12.28 -12.22
N SER A 248 16.64 -11.00 -12.45
CA SER A 248 16.09 -10.24 -13.59
C SER A 248 16.48 -10.79 -14.97
N ARG A 249 17.47 -11.68 -15.05
CA ARG A 249 17.86 -12.40 -16.28
C ARG A 249 16.95 -13.57 -16.60
N MET A 250 16.05 -13.93 -15.67
CA MET A 250 15.02 -14.95 -15.86
C MET A 250 13.68 -14.32 -16.21
N PRO A 251 12.78 -15.04 -16.90
CA PRO A 251 11.42 -14.54 -17.14
C PRO A 251 10.72 -14.05 -15.86
N PRO A 252 9.97 -12.97 -15.93
CA PRO A 252 9.58 -12.17 -17.09
C PRO A 252 10.56 -11.03 -17.47
N HIS A 253 11.83 -11.09 -17.05
CA HIS A 253 12.89 -10.11 -17.38
C HIS A 253 12.61 -8.69 -16.89
N VAL A 254 12.00 -8.57 -15.73
CA VAL A 254 11.77 -7.29 -15.03
C VAL A 254 12.88 -7.03 -14.00
N SER A 255 12.93 -5.85 -13.40
CA SER A 255 13.87 -5.60 -12.31
C SER A 255 13.59 -6.52 -11.12
N HIS A 256 14.59 -6.76 -10.27
CA HIS A 256 14.44 -7.56 -9.05
C HIS A 256 13.23 -7.12 -8.20
N PHE A 257 13.10 -5.80 -8.01
CA PHE A 257 12.01 -5.23 -7.19
C PHE A 257 10.64 -5.33 -7.88
N ALA A 258 10.58 -5.24 -9.21
CA ALA A 258 9.34 -5.51 -9.94
C ALA A 258 8.96 -6.99 -9.85
N GLY A 259 9.94 -7.91 -9.79
CA GLY A 259 9.68 -9.32 -9.50
C GLY A 259 9.07 -9.54 -8.13
N THR A 260 9.52 -8.79 -7.12
CA THR A 260 8.90 -8.80 -5.78
C THR A 260 7.47 -8.27 -5.81
N ASP A 261 7.20 -7.18 -6.54
CA ASP A 261 5.84 -6.67 -6.71
C ASP A 261 4.91 -7.69 -7.37
N LEU A 262 5.38 -8.43 -8.38
CA LEU A 262 4.60 -9.50 -9.01
C LEU A 262 4.25 -10.63 -8.03
N ILE A 263 5.15 -11.00 -7.14
CA ILE A 263 4.87 -11.99 -6.08
C ILE A 263 3.87 -11.44 -5.06
N VAL A 264 3.95 -10.16 -4.71
CA VAL A 264 2.94 -9.51 -3.85
C VAL A 264 1.57 -9.55 -4.52
N GLU A 265 1.47 -9.18 -5.81
CA GLU A 265 0.24 -9.23 -6.59
C GLU A 265 -0.35 -10.65 -6.61
N HIS A 266 0.48 -11.65 -6.89
CA HIS A 266 0.08 -13.06 -6.86
C HIS A 266 -0.48 -13.51 -5.50
N ILE A 267 0.14 -13.07 -4.40
CA ILE A 267 -0.36 -13.35 -3.05
C ILE A 267 -1.71 -12.66 -2.81
N GLU A 268 -1.88 -11.42 -3.26
CA GLU A 268 -3.12 -10.65 -3.13
C GLU A 268 -4.27 -11.20 -3.97
N GLU A 269 -3.97 -11.80 -5.11
CA GLU A 269 -4.94 -12.44 -6.01
C GLU A 269 -5.43 -13.78 -5.48
N HIS A 270 -4.53 -14.58 -4.93
CA HIS A 270 -4.83 -15.98 -4.68
C HIS A 270 -4.91 -16.38 -3.21
N TRP A 271 -4.27 -15.64 -2.32
CA TRP A 271 -4.08 -16.09 -0.95
C TRP A 271 -4.65 -15.16 0.11
N CYS A 272 -4.13 -13.95 0.24
CA CYS A 272 -4.52 -13.05 1.32
C CYS A 272 -4.24 -11.58 0.96
N PRO A 273 -4.95 -10.63 1.61
CA PRO A 273 -4.64 -9.22 1.50
C PRO A 273 -3.22 -8.89 1.98
N SER A 274 -2.72 -7.73 1.59
CA SER A 274 -1.48 -7.17 2.12
C SER A 274 -1.70 -5.87 2.87
N ILE A 275 -0.76 -5.54 3.77
CA ILE A 275 -0.63 -4.29 4.52
C ILE A 275 0.78 -3.72 4.33
N THR A 276 1.08 -2.59 4.94
CA THR A 276 2.43 -2.03 5.00
C THR A 276 2.87 -1.73 6.43
N SER A 277 4.17 -1.53 6.63
CA SER A 277 4.76 -1.08 7.91
C SER A 277 4.16 0.23 8.42
N VAL A 278 3.56 1.03 7.54
CA VAL A 278 2.91 2.31 7.86
C VAL A 278 1.74 2.14 8.84
N ASP A 279 1.04 1.01 8.81
CA ASP A 279 -0.08 0.74 9.71
C ASP A 279 0.36 0.62 11.19
N PHE A 280 1.65 0.36 11.42
CA PHE A 280 2.26 0.34 12.75
C PHE A 280 3.02 1.62 13.08
N LEU A 281 3.76 2.18 12.12
CA LEU A 281 4.75 3.23 12.36
C LEU A 281 4.33 4.60 11.84
N GLY A 282 3.30 4.65 11.01
CA GLY A 282 3.01 5.87 10.25
C GLY A 282 4.13 6.19 9.23
N GLY A 283 4.07 7.39 8.66
CA GLY A 283 5.06 7.84 7.67
C GLY A 283 4.90 7.14 6.32
N GLU A 284 6.01 6.69 5.76
CA GLU A 284 6.10 6.13 4.41
C GLU A 284 6.44 4.64 4.45
N PRO A 285 6.00 3.83 3.45
CA PRO A 285 6.39 2.44 3.32
C PRO A 285 7.92 2.31 3.14
N PHE A 286 8.48 1.19 3.56
CA PHE A 286 9.87 0.90 3.27
C PHE A 286 10.06 0.59 1.78
N HIS A 287 11.18 1.02 1.24
CA HIS A 287 11.68 0.61 -0.06
C HIS A 287 13.20 0.49 -0.03
N PHE A 288 13.75 -0.38 -0.87
CA PHE A 288 15.18 -0.59 -0.95
C PHE A 288 15.88 0.59 -1.64
N GLN A 289 17.04 1.01 -1.14
CA GLN A 289 17.82 2.10 -1.73
C GLN A 289 18.29 1.81 -3.16
N ALA A 290 18.45 0.53 -3.48
CA ALA A 290 18.80 0.08 -4.83
C ALA A 290 17.62 0.10 -5.81
N ASP A 291 16.39 0.28 -5.33
CA ASP A 291 15.21 0.45 -6.20
C ASP A 291 15.21 1.86 -6.82
N LYS A 292 15.73 1.94 -8.03
CA LYS A 292 15.83 3.20 -8.82
C LYS A 292 14.71 3.35 -9.85
N ARG A 293 13.63 2.59 -9.71
CA ARG A 293 12.48 2.74 -10.60
C ARG A 293 11.86 4.13 -10.43
N PRO A 294 11.45 4.79 -11.54
CA PRO A 294 10.72 6.06 -11.44
C PRO A 294 9.48 5.92 -10.55
N HIS A 295 9.22 6.92 -9.72
CA HIS A 295 8.12 6.90 -8.76
C HIS A 295 7.04 7.91 -9.13
N VAL A 296 5.86 7.42 -9.46
CA VAL A 296 4.65 8.23 -9.70
C VAL A 296 3.82 8.28 -8.43
N ILE A 297 3.58 9.49 -7.93
CA ILE A 297 2.70 9.72 -6.79
C ILE A 297 1.37 10.28 -7.29
N PHE A 298 0.32 9.49 -7.13
CA PHE A 298 -1.05 9.88 -7.46
C PHE A 298 -1.68 10.64 -6.28
N VAL A 299 -2.01 11.91 -6.49
CA VAL A 299 -2.72 12.74 -5.51
C VAL A 299 -4.19 12.77 -5.91
N ILE A 300 -4.99 11.97 -5.22
CA ILE A 300 -6.41 11.75 -5.51
C ILE A 300 -7.26 12.46 -4.46
N GLY A 301 -8.01 13.45 -4.89
CA GLY A 301 -8.85 14.27 -4.00
C GLY A 301 -10.14 14.71 -4.65
N GLU A 302 -10.64 13.95 -5.63
CA GLU A 302 -11.95 14.15 -6.25
C GLU A 302 -12.94 13.07 -5.78
N ASN A 303 -14.22 13.27 -5.97
CA ASN A 303 -15.30 12.37 -5.57
C ASN A 303 -16.44 12.29 -6.61
N GLU A 304 -16.16 12.63 -7.86
CA GLU A 304 -17.16 12.61 -8.95
C GLU A 304 -16.89 11.52 -9.99
N TYR A 305 -15.61 11.17 -10.21
CA TYR A 305 -15.18 10.33 -11.32
C TYR A 305 -14.57 9.00 -10.87
N HIS A 306 -14.66 8.69 -9.58
CA HIS A 306 -14.19 7.43 -8.99
C HIS A 306 -12.71 7.11 -9.32
N THR A 307 -11.86 8.16 -9.43
CA THR A 307 -10.45 7.94 -9.78
C THR A 307 -9.66 7.24 -8.68
N TRP A 308 -10.18 7.17 -7.46
CA TRP A 308 -9.65 6.33 -6.39
C TRP A 308 -9.81 4.81 -6.66
N GLU A 309 -10.66 4.41 -7.62
CA GLU A 309 -10.80 3.03 -8.11
C GLU A 309 -10.03 2.82 -9.40
N THR A 310 -10.22 3.72 -10.39
CA THR A 310 -9.71 3.54 -11.75
C THR A 310 -8.21 3.81 -11.89
N LEU A 311 -7.64 4.75 -11.13
CA LEU A 311 -6.21 5.04 -11.22
C LEU A 311 -5.32 3.95 -10.59
N PRO A 312 -5.65 3.35 -9.43
CA PRO A 312 -4.90 2.21 -8.93
C PRO A 312 -4.91 1.02 -9.90
N GLU A 313 -6.07 0.68 -10.47
CA GLU A 313 -6.19 -0.37 -11.48
C GLU A 313 -5.34 -0.06 -12.72
N PHE A 314 -5.44 1.15 -13.25
CA PHE A 314 -4.60 1.61 -14.37
C PHE A 314 -3.11 1.52 -14.05
N ALA A 315 -2.70 1.98 -12.87
CA ALA A 315 -1.30 1.94 -12.44
C ALA A 315 -0.75 0.51 -12.42
N TRP A 316 -1.50 -0.44 -11.86
CA TRP A 316 -1.13 -1.84 -11.85
C TRP A 316 -0.99 -2.45 -13.24
N GLN A 317 -1.98 -2.22 -14.08
CA GLN A 317 -2.03 -2.83 -15.40
C GLN A 317 -1.02 -2.24 -16.38
N GLU A 318 -0.74 -0.92 -16.26
CA GLU A 318 0.05 -0.21 -17.27
C GLU A 318 1.42 0.26 -16.78
N LEU A 319 1.57 0.68 -15.53
CA LEU A 319 2.80 1.30 -15.04
C LEU A 319 3.69 0.33 -14.27
N VAL A 320 3.13 -0.38 -13.29
CA VAL A 320 3.91 -1.30 -12.44
C VAL A 320 4.54 -2.41 -13.26
N LYS A 321 3.80 -2.99 -14.22
CA LYS A 321 4.33 -4.01 -15.16
C LYS A 321 5.47 -3.49 -16.06
N ARG A 322 5.64 -2.17 -16.15
CA ARG A 322 6.75 -1.50 -16.86
C ARG A 322 7.88 -1.05 -15.93
N GLY A 323 7.85 -1.48 -14.67
CA GLY A 323 8.88 -1.15 -13.70
C GLY A 323 8.77 0.27 -13.14
N ILE A 324 7.58 0.86 -13.11
CA ILE A 324 7.32 2.17 -12.50
C ILE A 324 6.70 1.94 -11.12
N ARG A 325 7.28 2.52 -10.09
CA ARG A 325 6.70 2.55 -8.75
C ARG A 325 5.49 3.48 -8.74
N CYS A 326 4.40 3.04 -8.11
CA CYS A 326 3.18 3.82 -7.96
C CYS A 326 2.76 3.87 -6.50
N SER A 327 2.47 5.08 -5.99
CA SER A 327 1.91 5.27 -4.66
C SER A 327 0.76 6.28 -4.70
N PHE A 328 -0.14 6.19 -3.70
CA PHE A 328 -1.38 6.95 -3.71
C PHE A 328 -1.51 7.78 -2.43
N VAL A 329 -1.75 9.07 -2.61
CA VAL A 329 -2.07 10.05 -1.58
C VAL A 329 -3.54 10.38 -1.74
N ASN A 330 -4.38 9.72 -0.96
CA ASN A 330 -5.83 9.85 -1.07
C ASN A 330 -6.36 10.88 -0.07
N ALA A 331 -7.26 11.74 -0.54
CA ALA A 331 -8.06 12.59 0.34
C ALA A 331 -9.14 11.76 1.04
N SER A 332 -9.61 12.25 2.18
CA SER A 332 -10.84 11.74 2.79
C SER A 332 -12.00 11.70 1.77
N PRO A 333 -12.81 10.62 1.76
CA PRO A 333 -13.95 10.51 0.85
C PRO A 333 -15.08 11.52 1.15
N GLN A 334 -15.06 12.17 2.31
CA GLN A 334 -16.04 13.19 2.65
C GLN A 334 -15.85 14.45 1.82
N GLN A 335 -16.91 14.91 1.18
CA GLN A 335 -16.87 16.15 0.40
C GLN A 335 -16.52 17.34 1.31
N GLY A 336 -15.50 18.11 0.91
CA GLY A 336 -15.02 19.27 1.68
C GLY A 336 -14.00 18.95 2.77
N ASP A 337 -13.79 17.68 3.11
CA ASP A 337 -12.69 17.30 3.98
C ASP A 337 -11.36 17.39 3.22
N ASN A 338 -10.42 18.15 3.76
CA ASN A 338 -9.10 18.42 3.17
C ASN A 338 -7.99 17.58 3.79
N HIS A 339 -8.34 16.54 4.53
CA HIS A 339 -7.36 15.60 5.06
C HIS A 339 -6.87 14.65 3.95
N PHE A 340 -5.54 14.57 3.80
CA PHE A 340 -4.85 13.68 2.89
C PHE A 340 -3.94 12.73 3.68
N GLY A 341 -4.11 11.43 3.49
CA GLY A 341 -3.24 10.45 4.11
C GLY A 341 -1.88 10.37 3.42
N ASN A 342 -0.82 10.15 4.20
CA ASN A 342 0.53 9.86 3.69
C ASN A 342 1.11 10.88 2.68
N PHE A 343 0.72 12.16 2.75
CA PHE A 343 1.17 13.16 1.77
C PHE A 343 2.69 13.41 1.78
N ASN A 344 3.42 12.95 2.79
CA ASN A 344 4.88 12.99 2.81
C ASN A 344 5.52 12.22 1.65
N LEU A 345 4.83 11.22 1.08
CA LEU A 345 5.26 10.51 -0.13
C LEU A 345 5.60 11.44 -1.30
N ILE A 346 5.02 12.65 -1.34
CA ILE A 346 5.29 13.66 -2.37
C ILE A 346 6.79 14.00 -2.46
N LYS A 347 7.55 13.86 -1.37
CA LYS A 347 9.00 14.07 -1.33
C LYS A 347 9.76 13.12 -2.25
N GLU A 348 9.25 11.89 -2.40
CA GLU A 348 9.86 10.82 -3.19
C GLU A 348 9.42 10.84 -4.67
N ALA A 349 8.48 11.69 -5.04
CA ALA A 349 7.94 11.70 -6.39
C ALA A 349 8.98 12.08 -7.44
N ASP A 350 9.08 11.28 -8.50
CA ASP A 350 9.69 11.67 -9.77
C ASP A 350 8.64 12.34 -10.67
N LEU A 351 7.37 11.95 -10.54
CA LEU A 351 6.23 12.59 -11.17
C LEU A 351 5.05 12.69 -10.18
N LEU A 352 4.42 13.86 -10.10
CA LEU A 352 3.12 14.03 -9.45
C LEU A 352 2.00 13.85 -10.48
N PHE A 353 1.06 12.99 -10.14
CA PHE A 353 -0.16 12.80 -10.91
C PHE A 353 -1.35 13.38 -10.12
N ILE A 354 -2.01 14.41 -10.67
CA ILE A 354 -3.08 15.12 -9.97
C ILE A 354 -4.46 14.70 -10.49
N SER A 355 -5.29 14.20 -9.58
CA SER A 355 -6.72 13.95 -9.77
C SER A 355 -7.48 14.47 -8.54
N THR A 356 -7.48 15.79 -8.37
CA THR A 356 -8.01 16.47 -7.19
C THR A 356 -9.04 17.50 -7.64
N ARG A 357 -10.04 17.78 -6.79
CA ARG A 357 -11.12 18.73 -7.12
C ARG A 357 -11.37 19.70 -5.97
N ARG A 358 -11.03 20.98 -6.19
CA ARG A 358 -11.34 22.13 -5.31
C ARG A 358 -10.99 21.91 -3.84
N ARG A 359 -9.91 21.15 -3.57
CA ARG A 359 -9.41 20.92 -2.20
C ARG A 359 -8.51 22.08 -1.78
N THR A 360 -8.43 22.27 -0.49
CA THR A 360 -7.45 23.16 0.15
C THR A 360 -6.64 22.30 1.12
N PRO A 361 -5.59 21.61 0.62
CA PRO A 361 -4.82 20.67 1.44
C PRO A 361 -4.07 21.39 2.56
N PRO A 362 -3.52 20.65 3.54
CA PRO A 362 -2.63 21.21 4.55
C PRO A 362 -1.48 22.01 3.91
N ARG A 363 -1.07 23.12 4.54
CA ARG A 363 0.02 23.97 4.05
C ARG A 363 1.31 23.18 3.82
N GLU A 364 1.60 22.22 4.69
CA GLU A 364 2.77 21.34 4.54
C GLU A 364 2.71 20.52 3.25
N MET A 365 1.56 19.94 2.93
CA MET A 365 1.35 19.22 1.67
C MET A 365 1.47 20.15 0.46
N MET A 366 0.87 21.35 0.53
CA MET A 366 0.96 22.32 -0.55
C MET A 366 2.42 22.78 -0.76
N ALA A 367 3.18 22.96 0.31
CA ALA A 367 4.61 23.28 0.23
C ALA A 367 5.41 22.17 -0.48
N LEU A 368 5.08 20.89 -0.24
CA LEU A 368 5.70 19.76 -0.94
C LEU A 368 5.37 19.76 -2.44
N ILE A 369 4.10 19.99 -2.81
CA ILE A 369 3.68 20.10 -4.21
C ILE A 369 4.42 21.26 -4.90
N ARG A 370 4.44 22.43 -4.28
CA ARG A 370 5.18 23.59 -4.82
C ARG A 370 6.69 23.31 -4.91
N GLY A 371 7.27 22.66 -3.90
CA GLY A 371 8.69 22.25 -3.89
C GLY A 371 9.03 21.32 -5.05
N HIS A 372 8.21 20.31 -5.31
CA HIS A 372 8.35 19.39 -6.45
C HIS A 372 8.33 20.16 -7.79
N LEU A 373 7.37 21.05 -7.97
CA LEU A 373 7.22 21.83 -9.19
C LEU A 373 8.33 22.89 -9.37
N ASN A 374 8.79 23.51 -8.30
CA ASN A 374 9.89 24.46 -8.32
C ASN A 374 11.24 23.80 -8.61
N ALA A 375 11.40 22.53 -8.25
CA ALA A 375 12.56 21.72 -8.62
C ALA A 375 12.55 21.30 -10.12
N GLY A 376 11.56 21.74 -10.91
CA GLY A 376 11.43 21.40 -12.32
C GLY A 376 10.92 19.98 -12.58
N LYS A 377 10.47 19.28 -11.54
CA LYS A 377 9.96 17.91 -11.68
C LYS A 377 8.60 17.89 -12.41
N PRO A 378 8.31 16.80 -13.16
CA PRO A 378 7.14 16.71 -14.02
C PRO A 378 5.82 16.54 -13.29
N LEU A 379 4.74 16.85 -14.01
CA LEU A 379 3.37 16.65 -13.55
C LEU A 379 2.51 16.04 -14.67
N ALA A 380 1.62 15.13 -14.30
CA ALA A 380 0.50 14.74 -15.14
C ALA A 380 -0.83 14.99 -14.39
N GLY A 381 -1.92 15.17 -15.11
CA GLY A 381 -3.22 15.39 -14.50
C GLY A 381 -4.39 15.04 -15.42
N ILE A 382 -5.49 14.66 -14.80
CA ILE A 382 -6.74 14.36 -15.52
C ILE A 382 -7.91 15.15 -14.94
N ARG A 383 -8.95 15.34 -15.76
CA ARG A 383 -10.24 15.89 -15.36
C ARG A 383 -10.10 17.11 -14.45
N THR A 384 -10.47 16.92 -13.20
CA THR A 384 -10.59 17.95 -12.17
C THR A 384 -9.26 18.59 -11.78
N ALA A 385 -8.13 18.07 -12.27
CA ALA A 385 -6.83 18.73 -12.06
C ALA A 385 -6.81 20.18 -12.54
N SER A 386 -7.64 20.56 -13.54
CA SER A 386 -7.78 21.95 -13.98
C SER A 386 -8.41 22.89 -12.92
N HIS A 387 -9.02 22.34 -11.90
CA HIS A 387 -9.53 23.08 -10.75
C HIS A 387 -9.28 22.30 -9.44
N ALA A 388 -8.04 21.77 -9.35
CA ALA A 388 -7.65 20.89 -8.25
C ALA A 388 -7.74 21.55 -6.88
N PHE A 389 -7.29 22.81 -6.79
CA PHE A 389 -7.15 23.51 -5.52
C PHE A 389 -8.10 24.68 -5.42
N GLY A 390 -8.79 24.79 -4.27
CA GLY A 390 -9.74 25.85 -4.01
C GLY A 390 -9.07 27.20 -3.71
N ALA A 391 -9.86 28.27 -3.79
CA ALA A 391 -9.39 29.62 -3.50
C ALA A 391 -9.45 30.00 -2.01
N LYS A 392 -10.32 29.34 -1.25
CA LYS A 392 -10.60 29.72 0.16
C LYS A 392 -10.40 28.50 1.06
N PRO A 393 -9.27 28.43 1.78
CA PRO A 393 -9.07 27.44 2.82
C PRO A 393 -10.06 27.65 3.97
N ALA A 394 -10.35 26.56 4.70
CA ALA A 394 -11.25 26.59 5.84
C ALA A 394 -10.62 27.31 7.06
N ASP A 395 -9.31 27.31 7.16
CA ASP A 395 -8.52 27.85 8.28
C ASP A 395 -7.08 28.18 7.84
N ASP A 396 -6.27 28.66 8.78
CA ASP A 396 -4.87 29.03 8.54
C ASP A 396 -3.91 27.84 8.40
N LEU A 397 -4.35 26.60 8.65
CA LEU A 397 -3.54 25.39 8.50
C LEU A 397 -3.60 24.84 7.08
N HIS A 398 -4.55 25.32 6.28
CA HIS A 398 -4.78 24.89 4.91
C HIS A 398 -4.40 25.97 3.90
N GLU A 399 -4.16 25.56 2.66
CA GLU A 399 -3.80 26.48 1.57
C GLU A 399 -4.49 26.10 0.26
N GLY A 400 -4.99 27.11 -0.43
CA GLY A 400 -5.50 26.98 -1.79
C GLY A 400 -4.49 27.36 -2.86
N TRP A 401 -4.81 27.04 -4.11
CA TRP A 401 -4.04 27.49 -5.29
C TRP A 401 -4.97 27.66 -6.50
N PRO A 402 -5.79 28.71 -6.51
CA PRO A 402 -6.79 28.90 -7.56
C PRO A 402 -6.21 29.10 -8.96
N GLU A 403 -4.95 29.57 -9.05
CA GLU A 403 -4.23 29.81 -10.32
C GLU A 403 -3.45 28.57 -10.82
N PHE A 404 -3.65 27.40 -10.21
CA PHE A 404 -2.90 26.18 -10.54
C PHE A 404 -3.02 25.79 -12.03
N ASP A 405 -4.20 25.94 -12.61
CA ASP A 405 -4.44 25.64 -14.01
C ASP A 405 -3.65 26.60 -14.93
N VAL A 406 -3.67 27.90 -14.65
CA VAL A 406 -2.95 28.90 -15.44
C VAL A 406 -1.43 28.77 -15.30
N GLU A 407 -0.95 28.61 -14.05
CA GLU A 407 0.49 28.60 -13.75
C GLU A 407 1.18 27.29 -14.12
N ILE A 408 0.48 26.16 -14.00
CA ILE A 408 1.04 24.82 -14.15
C ILE A 408 0.54 24.12 -15.41
N LEU A 409 -0.78 24.02 -15.59
CA LEU A 409 -1.35 23.33 -16.75
C LEU A 409 -1.29 24.18 -18.01
N GLY A 410 -1.22 25.51 -17.87
CA GLY A 410 -1.15 26.47 -18.96
C GLY A 410 -2.49 26.72 -19.64
N CYS A 411 -3.59 26.61 -18.92
CA CYS A 411 -4.94 26.90 -19.41
C CYS A 411 -5.75 27.67 -18.35
N ASN A 412 -6.89 28.22 -18.74
CA ASN A 412 -7.87 28.80 -17.83
C ASN A 412 -9.17 28.00 -17.93
N TYR A 413 -9.48 27.22 -16.90
CA TYR A 413 -10.71 26.45 -16.81
C TYR A 413 -11.91 27.32 -16.46
N GLN A 414 -12.91 27.36 -17.32
CA GLN A 414 -14.13 28.18 -17.19
C GLN A 414 -15.42 27.36 -17.06
N GLY A 415 -15.31 26.13 -16.58
CA GLY A 415 -16.46 25.24 -16.42
C GLY A 415 -16.51 24.17 -17.52
N HIS A 416 -17.68 23.57 -17.69
CA HIS A 416 -17.90 22.49 -18.64
C HIS A 416 -19.25 22.63 -19.33
N PHE A 417 -19.44 21.91 -20.43
CA PHE A 417 -20.76 21.72 -21.03
C PHE A 417 -21.56 20.71 -20.19
N GLY A 418 -22.87 20.59 -20.42
CA GLY A 418 -23.73 19.72 -19.63
C GLY A 418 -23.27 18.25 -19.63
N ASN A 419 -23.50 17.54 -18.53
CA ASN A 419 -23.05 16.16 -18.33
C ASN A 419 -23.72 15.13 -19.26
N SER A 420 -24.83 15.49 -19.89
CA SER A 420 -25.56 14.65 -20.85
C SER A 420 -25.22 14.97 -22.31
N THR A 421 -24.18 15.75 -22.56
CA THR A 421 -23.77 16.12 -23.92
C THR A 421 -22.83 15.07 -24.50
N SER A 422 -23.14 14.63 -25.72
CA SER A 422 -22.25 13.79 -26.51
C SER A 422 -21.13 14.64 -27.10
N ALA A 423 -19.90 14.20 -26.96
CA ALA A 423 -18.75 14.88 -27.52
C ALA A 423 -17.91 13.96 -28.39
N ARG A 424 -17.29 14.53 -29.41
CA ARG A 424 -16.32 13.85 -30.27
C ARG A 424 -14.97 14.50 -30.08
N VAL A 425 -13.93 13.66 -30.01
CA VAL A 425 -12.55 14.10 -29.85
C VAL A 425 -11.70 13.59 -31.00
N ARG A 426 -10.71 14.40 -31.40
CA ARG A 426 -9.82 14.08 -32.51
C ARG A 426 -8.39 14.61 -32.24
N VAL A 427 -7.42 13.97 -32.87
CA VAL A 427 -6.03 14.41 -32.82
C VAL A 427 -5.88 15.75 -33.55
N VAL A 428 -5.15 16.68 -32.94
CA VAL A 428 -4.78 17.97 -33.54
C VAL A 428 -3.62 17.74 -34.53
N PRO A 429 -3.74 18.12 -35.82
CA PRO A 429 -2.71 17.87 -36.81
C PRO A 429 -1.32 18.39 -36.43
N ALA A 430 -1.23 19.56 -35.81
CA ALA A 430 0.04 20.16 -35.36
C ALA A 430 0.75 19.33 -34.25
N GLY A 431 0.01 18.53 -33.49
CA GLY A 431 0.54 17.65 -32.45
C GLY A 431 0.72 16.19 -32.86
N ALA A 432 0.31 15.81 -34.08
CA ALA A 432 0.18 14.41 -34.50
C ALA A 432 1.49 13.59 -34.44
N SER A 433 2.65 14.21 -34.57
CA SER A 433 3.96 13.56 -34.43
C SER A 433 4.51 13.50 -33.01
N HIS A 434 3.78 14.03 -32.03
CA HIS A 434 4.26 14.07 -30.66
C HIS A 434 4.25 12.66 -30.02
N PRO A 435 5.29 12.24 -29.26
CA PRO A 435 5.41 10.90 -28.69
C PRO A 435 4.17 10.47 -27.87
N VAL A 436 3.49 11.39 -27.19
CA VAL A 436 2.26 11.11 -26.43
C VAL A 436 1.15 10.50 -27.32
N LEU A 437 1.16 10.77 -28.61
CA LEU A 437 0.18 10.25 -29.56
C LEU A 437 0.61 8.94 -30.26
N THR A 438 1.77 8.39 -29.92
CA THR A 438 2.25 7.12 -30.50
C THR A 438 1.25 5.99 -30.20
N GLY A 439 0.75 5.32 -31.25
CA GLY A 439 -0.24 4.25 -31.11
C GLY A 439 -1.63 4.71 -30.62
N VAL A 440 -1.84 6.01 -30.44
CA VAL A 440 -3.19 6.57 -30.24
C VAL A 440 -3.84 6.68 -31.62
N ALA A 441 -5.02 6.07 -31.78
CA ALA A 441 -5.70 6.11 -33.07
C ALA A 441 -6.04 7.56 -33.48
N THR A 442 -5.93 7.84 -34.77
CA THR A 442 -6.10 9.20 -35.32
C THR A 442 -7.53 9.52 -35.73
N ASN A 443 -8.43 8.54 -35.70
CA ASN A 443 -9.84 8.72 -36.00
C ASN A 443 -10.52 9.59 -34.95
N GLU A 444 -11.63 10.18 -35.31
CA GLU A 444 -12.50 10.84 -34.35
C GLU A 444 -13.20 9.79 -33.45
N PHE A 445 -13.20 10.04 -32.14
CA PHE A 445 -13.82 9.16 -31.16
C PHE A 445 -15.00 9.84 -30.48
N HIS A 446 -15.97 9.03 -30.14
CA HIS A 446 -17.04 9.43 -29.24
C HIS A 446 -16.58 9.24 -27.78
N VAL A 447 -16.82 10.26 -26.93
CA VAL A 447 -16.56 10.21 -25.50
C VAL A 447 -17.82 10.56 -24.70
N THR A 448 -17.97 9.89 -23.55
CA THR A 448 -19.08 10.13 -22.63
C THR A 448 -18.74 11.21 -21.59
N SER A 449 -17.49 11.60 -21.52
CA SER A 449 -17.03 12.70 -20.67
C SER A 449 -17.64 14.05 -21.09
N SER A 450 -18.11 14.83 -20.12
CA SER A 450 -18.48 16.23 -20.39
C SER A 450 -17.25 16.99 -20.88
N LEU A 451 -17.44 17.77 -21.94
CA LEU A 451 -16.36 18.60 -22.50
C LEU A 451 -16.10 19.81 -21.60
N TYR A 452 -14.83 20.04 -21.25
CA TYR A 452 -14.41 21.18 -20.46
C TYR A 452 -14.15 22.40 -21.35
N LYS A 453 -14.46 23.59 -20.82
CA LYS A 453 -14.12 24.88 -21.43
C LYS A 453 -12.78 25.32 -20.90
N SER A 454 -11.74 25.11 -21.69
CA SER A 454 -10.35 25.42 -21.30
C SER A 454 -9.80 26.47 -22.26
N HIS A 455 -9.75 27.71 -21.82
CA HIS A 455 -9.42 28.86 -22.65
C HIS A 455 -8.00 29.38 -22.34
N ASN A 456 -7.54 30.33 -23.14
CA ASN A 456 -6.29 31.08 -22.94
C ASN A 456 -5.08 30.16 -22.72
N LEU A 457 -4.89 29.19 -23.64
CA LEU A 457 -3.71 28.33 -23.60
C LEU A 457 -2.43 29.19 -23.66
N ALA A 458 -1.50 28.91 -22.75
CA ALA A 458 -0.19 29.55 -22.73
C ALA A 458 0.60 29.25 -24.00
N GLY A 459 1.49 30.12 -24.42
CA GLY A 459 2.31 29.93 -25.63
C GLY A 459 3.27 28.71 -25.55
N THR A 460 3.46 28.13 -24.37
CA THR A 460 4.26 26.93 -24.14
C THR A 460 3.42 25.64 -24.22
N VAL A 461 2.12 25.75 -24.42
CA VAL A 461 1.20 24.62 -24.55
C VAL A 461 1.15 24.14 -26.00
N VAL A 462 1.23 22.80 -26.18
CA VAL A 462 0.99 22.14 -27.46
C VAL A 462 -0.27 21.30 -27.33
N PRO A 463 -1.39 21.69 -27.97
CA PRO A 463 -2.60 20.89 -28.00
C PRO A 463 -2.36 19.59 -28.78
N LEU A 464 -2.81 18.47 -28.22
CA LEU A 464 -2.68 17.12 -28.82
C LEU A 464 -4.04 16.59 -29.29
N ILE A 465 -5.07 16.82 -28.50
CA ILE A 465 -6.46 16.38 -28.78
C ILE A 465 -7.38 17.57 -28.57
N THR A 466 -8.29 17.74 -29.49
CA THR A 466 -9.41 18.71 -29.41
C THR A 466 -10.73 17.94 -29.44
N GLY A 467 -11.80 18.58 -28.96
CA GLY A 467 -13.13 18.01 -28.95
C GLY A 467 -14.21 19.04 -29.22
N HIS A 468 -15.33 18.58 -29.75
CA HIS A 468 -16.51 19.40 -30.01
C HIS A 468 -17.78 18.64 -29.61
N LEU A 469 -18.85 19.36 -29.31
CA LEU A 469 -20.17 18.77 -29.12
C LEU A 469 -20.79 18.44 -30.46
N GLU A 470 -21.56 17.35 -30.53
CA GLU A 470 -22.32 17.01 -31.74
C GLU A 470 -23.22 18.19 -32.16
N GLY A 471 -23.13 18.56 -33.43
CA GLY A 471 -23.86 19.68 -34.00
C GLY A 471 -23.29 21.08 -33.70
N GLN A 472 -22.14 21.18 -33.03
CA GLN A 472 -21.45 22.45 -32.80
C GLN A 472 -20.10 22.48 -33.52
N SER A 473 -19.73 23.68 -34.00
CA SER A 473 -18.44 23.90 -34.69
C SER A 473 -17.33 24.41 -33.79
N SER A 474 -17.65 24.80 -32.54
CA SER A 474 -16.64 25.26 -31.59
C SER A 474 -15.88 24.07 -31.00
N GLU A 475 -14.56 24.16 -31.03
CA GLU A 475 -13.67 23.13 -30.48
C GLU A 475 -13.04 23.60 -29.16
N GLU A 476 -12.91 22.64 -28.23
CA GLU A 476 -12.22 22.84 -26.96
C GLU A 476 -10.95 21.95 -26.91
N PRO A 477 -9.85 22.41 -26.33
CA PRO A 477 -8.70 21.56 -26.09
C PRO A 477 -9.04 20.48 -25.03
N VAL A 478 -8.70 19.24 -25.34
CA VAL A 478 -9.04 18.06 -24.51
C VAL A 478 -7.80 17.45 -23.89
N ALA A 479 -6.69 17.39 -24.64
CA ALA A 479 -5.41 16.97 -24.11
C ALA A 479 -4.28 17.81 -24.68
N TRP A 480 -3.29 18.08 -23.85
CA TRP A 480 -2.12 18.87 -24.23
C TRP A 480 -0.91 18.56 -23.36
N ILE A 481 0.24 19.01 -23.85
CA ILE A 481 1.46 19.12 -23.06
C ILE A 481 1.80 20.59 -22.83
N ASN A 482 2.47 20.86 -21.70
CA ASN A 482 3.04 22.17 -21.39
C ASN A 482 4.50 22.00 -20.94
N THR A 483 5.41 22.79 -21.49
CA THR A 483 6.85 22.72 -21.20
C THR A 483 7.39 23.97 -20.50
N ASN A 484 6.54 24.68 -19.77
CA ASN A 484 6.92 25.89 -19.05
C ASN A 484 8.00 25.60 -17.98
N LYS A 485 9.03 26.46 -17.91
CA LYS A 485 10.17 26.37 -16.96
C LYS A 485 10.91 25.04 -17.01
N ASN A 486 11.10 24.46 -18.19
CA ASN A 486 11.76 23.16 -18.43
C ASN A 486 11.06 21.96 -17.75
N ARG A 487 9.84 22.14 -17.32
CA ARG A 487 9.03 21.11 -16.69
C ARG A 487 8.10 20.48 -17.72
N ARG A 488 8.02 19.16 -17.74
CA ARG A 488 7.08 18.43 -18.59
C ARG A 488 5.76 18.27 -17.86
N VAL A 489 4.70 18.81 -18.40
CA VAL A 489 3.35 18.70 -17.89
C VAL A 489 2.45 18.07 -18.95
N PHE A 490 1.75 17.00 -18.60
CA PHE A 490 0.69 16.41 -19.41
C PHE A 490 -0.65 16.60 -18.71
N TYR A 491 -1.65 17.00 -19.48
CA TYR A 491 -3.01 17.09 -18.97
C TYR A 491 -4.03 16.63 -19.99
N THR A 492 -5.12 15.99 -19.52
CA THR A 492 -6.32 15.72 -20.31
C THR A 492 -7.58 15.93 -19.49
N SER A 493 -8.60 16.52 -20.12
CA SER A 493 -9.93 16.66 -19.54
C SER A 493 -10.79 15.38 -19.62
N LEU A 494 -10.27 14.31 -20.23
CA LEU A 494 -10.82 12.96 -20.16
C LEU A 494 -10.46 12.30 -18.82
N GLY A 495 -11.11 11.18 -18.49
CA GLY A 495 -10.82 10.41 -17.29
C GLY A 495 -12.04 10.14 -16.41
N ASN A 496 -13.23 10.06 -16.99
CA ASN A 496 -14.37 9.44 -16.30
C ASN A 496 -14.22 7.89 -16.32
N PRO A 497 -15.00 7.13 -15.54
CA PRO A 497 -14.86 5.66 -15.48
C PRO A 497 -14.98 4.97 -16.85
N ASP A 498 -15.80 5.50 -17.78
CA ASP A 498 -15.97 4.89 -19.10
C ASP A 498 -14.77 5.18 -20.02
N ASP A 499 -14.07 6.29 -19.83
CA ASP A 499 -12.85 6.57 -20.58
C ASP A 499 -11.77 5.51 -20.29
N PHE A 500 -11.64 5.07 -19.03
CA PHE A 500 -10.68 4.01 -18.65
C PHE A 500 -10.94 2.67 -19.30
N LYS A 501 -12.15 2.42 -19.82
CA LYS A 501 -12.51 1.23 -20.61
C LYS A 501 -12.08 1.35 -22.07
N GLN A 502 -11.69 2.56 -22.52
CA GLN A 502 -11.35 2.83 -23.92
C GLN A 502 -9.84 2.66 -24.16
N PRO A 503 -9.41 1.80 -25.08
CA PRO A 503 -8.00 1.58 -25.37
C PRO A 503 -7.23 2.86 -25.74
N PHE A 504 -7.88 3.78 -26.51
CA PHE A 504 -7.23 5.04 -26.90
C PHE A 504 -6.92 5.93 -25.70
N PHE A 505 -7.82 6.00 -24.70
CA PHE A 505 -7.60 6.82 -23.51
C PHE A 505 -6.52 6.22 -22.63
N ARG A 506 -6.55 4.91 -22.42
CA ARG A 506 -5.51 4.21 -21.65
C ARG A 506 -4.13 4.43 -22.28
N ARG A 507 -4.05 4.31 -23.63
CA ARG A 507 -2.82 4.56 -24.36
C ARG A 507 -2.36 6.01 -24.26
N LEU A 508 -3.26 6.97 -24.42
CA LEU A 508 -2.96 8.40 -24.28
C LEU A 508 -2.42 8.72 -22.88
N LEU A 509 -3.08 8.19 -21.83
CA LEU A 509 -2.71 8.43 -20.44
C LEU A 509 -1.35 7.81 -20.11
N LEU A 510 -1.11 6.56 -20.52
CA LEU A 510 0.18 5.89 -20.38
C LEU A 510 1.29 6.70 -21.03
N ASN A 511 1.11 7.07 -22.30
CA ASN A 511 2.09 7.82 -23.05
C ASN A 511 2.38 9.21 -22.43
N GLY A 512 1.33 9.87 -21.92
CA GLY A 512 1.45 11.16 -21.22
C GLY A 512 2.32 11.05 -19.96
N ILE A 513 2.13 10.01 -19.17
CA ILE A 513 2.92 9.74 -17.96
C ILE A 513 4.37 9.41 -18.34
N LEU A 514 4.59 8.47 -19.27
CA LEU A 514 5.94 8.08 -19.70
C LEU A 514 6.70 9.27 -20.29
N TRP A 515 6.07 10.04 -21.19
CA TRP A 515 6.69 11.24 -21.73
C TRP A 515 7.04 12.26 -20.64
N SER A 516 6.16 12.46 -19.67
CA SER A 516 6.41 13.39 -18.57
C SER A 516 7.60 12.93 -17.72
N LEU A 517 7.73 11.63 -17.42
CA LEU A 517 8.88 11.05 -16.72
C LEU A 517 10.18 11.11 -17.55
N GLY A 518 10.08 11.24 -18.87
CA GLY A 518 11.25 11.11 -19.77
C GLY A 518 11.54 9.68 -20.15
N GLU A 519 10.63 8.77 -19.85
CA GLU A 519 10.72 7.37 -20.21
C GLU A 519 10.35 7.12 -21.69
N PRO A 520 10.89 6.08 -22.32
CA PRO A 520 10.52 5.71 -23.69
C PRO A 520 9.02 5.42 -23.82
N VAL A 521 8.38 6.07 -24.78
CA VAL A 521 7.00 5.75 -25.14
C VAL A 521 7.02 4.57 -26.11
N PRO A 522 6.36 3.45 -25.81
CA PRO A 522 6.40 2.27 -26.67
C PRO A 522 5.66 2.53 -27.99
N PRO A 523 6.07 1.89 -29.11
CA PRO A 523 5.48 2.05 -30.44
C PRO A 523 4.03 1.58 -30.53
#